data_ae7fa3433ffc30d7f4b665844abaa610
#
_entry.id   ae7fa3433ffc30d7f4b665844abaa610
#
_cell.length_a   1.000
_cell.length_b   1.000
_cell.length_c   1.000
_cell.angle_alpha   90.00
_cell.angle_beta   90.00
_cell.angle_gamma   90.00
#
_symmetry.space_group_name_H-M   'P 1'
#
loop_
_entity.id
_entity.type
_entity.pdbx_description
1 polymer ?
#
loop_
_entity_poly.entity_id
_entity_poly.type
_entity_poly.pdbx_seq_one_letter_code
_entity_poly.pdbx_strand_id
1 'polypeptide(L)'
;MTDTLHQRRSRPQPHATDAAEPSIAIVRENLYAVLSTHETMGFVERVDRVFVALHGPDLARAVEVGQSLSWDDCVSMVREAHRD
;
A
#
# COMPACT_ATOMS: atom_id res chain seq x y z
N MET A 1 -23.78 -23.88 -3.83
CA MET A 1 -23.07 -23.67 -4.03
C MET A 1 -22.54 -23.14 -4.26
N THR A 2 -22.92 -23.18 -3.99
CA THR A 2 -22.14 -22.74 -4.14
C THR A 2 -21.61 -21.98 -4.23
N ASP A 3 -21.85 -22.08 -3.78
CA ASP A 3 -21.04 -21.38 -3.79
C ASP A 3 -20.67 -20.62 -3.90
N THR A 4 -21.10 -21.01 -3.59
CA THR A 4 -20.39 -20.37 -3.61
C THR A 4 -20.03 -19.56 -3.67
N LEU A 5 -20.41 -19.81 -3.34
CA LEU A 5 -19.77 -19.12 -3.44
C LEU A 5 -19.52 -18.31 -3.44
N HIS A 6 -19.74 -18.51 -3.17
CA HIS A 6 -19.05 -17.81 -3.23
C HIS A 6 -18.72 -17.00 -3.19
N GLN A 7 -19.01 -17.21 -2.88
CA GLN A 7 -18.34 -16.54 -2.91
C GLN A 7 -17.97 -15.74 -2.93
N ARG A 8 -18.41 -16.00 -2.64
CA ARG A 8 -17.70 -15.28 -2.66
C ARG A 8 -17.44 -14.43 -2.63
N ARG A 9 -17.76 -14.58 -2.36
CA ARG A 9 -17.11 -13.74 -2.33
C ARG A 9 -16.81 -12.86 -2.34
N SER A 10 -17.07 -12.95 -2.15
CA SER A 10 -16.36 -12.06 -2.21
C SER A 10 -16.09 -11.18 -2.19
N ARG A 11 -16.45 -11.19 -2.01
CA ARG A 11 -15.89 -10.25 -1.98
C ARG A 11 -15.99 -9.23 -2.17
N PRO A 12 -16.07 -9.09 -2.03
CA PRO A 12 -15.85 -7.96 -2.16
C PRO A 12 -15.81 -7.07 -2.33
N GLN A 13 -15.93 -6.90 -2.08
CA GLN A 13 -15.55 -5.94 -2.23
C GLN A 13 -15.61 -5.01 -2.40
N PRO A 14 -15.67 -4.75 -2.30
CA PRO A 14 -15.54 -3.73 -2.41
C PRO A 14 -15.71 -2.87 -2.48
N HIS A 15 -15.83 -2.69 -2.19
CA HIS A 15 -15.64 -1.71 -2.23
C HIS A 15 -15.66 -0.70 -2.37
N ALA A 16 -16.26 -0.79 -2.20
CA ALA A 16 -16.17 0.18 -2.48
C ALA A 16 -15.87 1.18 -2.09
N THR A 17 -16.03 1.49 -2.02
CA THR A 17 -15.56 2.45 -1.82
C THR A 17 -14.50 2.84 -1.44
N ASP A 18 -14.30 2.27 -1.37
CA ASP A 18 -13.24 2.45 -1.13
C ASP A 18 -12.38 3.28 -1.83
N ALA A 19 -12.78 4.08 -2.48
CA ALA A 19 -12.04 4.99 -3.29
C ALA A 19 -10.98 5.73 -2.51
N ALA A 20 -11.17 5.84 -1.22
CA ALA A 20 -10.19 6.49 -0.36
C ALA A 20 -9.08 5.54 0.07
N GLU A 21 -9.24 4.28 -0.20
CA GLU A 21 -8.28 3.28 0.22
C GLU A 21 -7.12 3.21 -0.74
N PRO A 22 -5.88 3.16 -0.25
CA PRO A 22 -4.75 2.98 -1.15
C PRO A 22 -4.74 1.55 -1.66
N SER A 23 -4.28 1.38 -2.89
CA SER A 23 -4.02 0.07 -3.46
C SER A 23 -2.56 -0.26 -3.26
N ILE A 24 -2.25 -1.53 -3.12
CA ILE A 24 -0.88 -1.99 -2.92
C ILE A 24 -0.52 -2.89 -4.09
N ALA A 25 0.63 -2.64 -4.68
CA ALA A 25 1.16 -3.48 -5.75
C ALA A 25 2.52 -3.99 -5.34
N ILE A 26 2.80 -5.24 -5.66
CA ILE A 26 4.10 -5.83 -5.38
C ILE A 26 5.04 -5.41 -6.50
N VAL A 27 6.14 -4.73 -6.15
CA VAL A 27 7.16 -4.33 -7.12
C VAL A 27 8.16 -5.45 -7.29
N ARG A 28 8.61 -5.99 -6.19
CA ARG A 28 9.48 -7.15 -6.13
C ARG A 28 9.44 -7.66 -4.70
N GLU A 29 10.17 -8.71 -4.41
CA GLU A 29 10.18 -9.28 -3.08
C GLU A 29 10.54 -8.19 -2.07
N ASN A 30 9.74 -8.08 -1.02
CA ASN A 30 9.95 -7.14 0.08
C ASN A 30 9.83 -5.66 -0.32
N LEU A 31 9.24 -5.37 -1.49
CA LEU A 31 9.05 -3.99 -1.92
C LEU A 31 7.66 -3.84 -2.51
N TYR A 32 6.91 -2.91 -1.96
CA TYR A 32 5.51 -2.70 -2.32
C TYR A 32 5.28 -1.24 -2.68
N ALA A 33 4.49 -1.01 -3.72
CA ALA A 33 4.10 0.34 -4.10
C ALA A 33 2.76 0.66 -3.46
N VAL A 34 2.62 1.87 -2.95
CA VAL A 34 1.38 2.38 -2.38
C VAL A 34 0.79 3.32 -3.41
N LEU A 35 -0.38 2.95 -3.92
CA LEU A 35 -0.97 3.63 -5.07
C LEU A 35 -2.24 4.36 -4.68
N SER A 36 -2.45 5.52 -5.27
CA SER A 36 -3.74 6.18 -5.24
C SER A 36 -4.46 5.85 -6.54
N THR A 37 -5.62 6.47 -6.75
CA THR A 37 -6.39 6.27 -7.97
C THR A 37 -5.63 6.70 -9.21
N HIS A 38 -4.76 7.67 -9.09
CA HIS A 38 -4.13 8.29 -10.24
C HIS A 38 -2.61 8.17 -10.27
N GLU A 39 -1.99 7.76 -9.19
CA GLU A 39 -0.53 7.82 -9.14
C GLU A 39 0.05 6.95 -8.05
N THR A 40 1.34 6.72 -8.14
CA THR A 40 2.08 6.05 -7.07
C THR A 40 2.40 7.10 -6.01
N MET A 41 1.94 6.85 -4.80
CA MET A 41 2.22 7.77 -3.69
C MET A 41 3.61 7.53 -3.11
N GLY A 42 4.00 6.28 -3.04
CA GLY A 42 5.28 5.93 -2.48
C GLY A 42 5.43 4.43 -2.39
N PHE A 43 6.30 3.99 -1.50
CA PHE A 43 6.66 2.58 -1.40
C PHE A 43 6.85 2.19 0.06
N VAL A 44 6.70 0.91 0.34
CA VAL A 44 7.09 0.34 1.62
C VAL A 44 8.03 -0.81 1.33
N GLU A 45 9.20 -0.76 1.92
CA GLU A 45 10.20 -1.82 1.77
C GLU A 45 10.38 -2.51 3.09
N ARG A 46 10.41 -3.84 3.06
CA ARG A 46 10.70 -4.61 4.25
C ARG A 46 12.20 -4.89 4.31
N VAL A 47 12.82 -4.48 5.40
CA VAL A 47 14.23 -4.70 5.64
C VAL A 47 14.34 -5.42 6.98
N ASP A 48 14.64 -6.70 6.96
CA ASP A 48 14.64 -7.56 8.14
C ASP A 48 13.23 -7.54 8.77
N ARG A 49 13.12 -7.01 9.96
CA ARG A 49 11.83 -6.95 10.68
C ARG A 49 11.16 -5.61 10.58
N VAL A 50 11.76 -4.69 9.86
CA VAL A 50 11.32 -3.31 9.85
C VAL A 50 10.74 -3.00 8.49
N PHE A 51 9.66 -2.24 8.47
CA PHE A 51 9.14 -1.67 7.25
C PHE A 51 9.62 -0.24 7.14
N VAL A 52 10.06 0.15 5.96
CA VAL A 52 10.57 1.49 5.69
C VAL A 52 9.62 2.16 4.72
N ALA A 53 9.10 3.31 5.12
CA ALA A 53 8.15 4.06 4.30
C ALA A 53 8.92 5.07 3.45
N LEU A 54 8.65 5.06 2.15
CA LEU A 54 9.30 5.93 1.18
C LEU A 54 8.22 6.71 0.45
N HIS A 55 8.43 8.02 0.28
CA HIS A 55 7.47 8.87 -0.39
C HIS A 55 8.02 9.33 -1.73
N GLY A 56 7.20 9.21 -2.77
CA GLY A 56 7.53 9.68 -4.10
C GLY A 56 7.06 8.69 -5.15
N PRO A 57 6.79 9.16 -6.36
CA PRO A 57 6.25 8.30 -7.41
C PRO A 57 7.31 7.43 -8.09
N ASP A 58 8.58 7.75 -7.87
CA ASP A 58 9.70 7.08 -8.52
C ASP A 58 10.62 6.52 -7.44
N LEU A 59 10.78 5.20 -7.41
CA LEU A 59 11.55 4.54 -6.36
C LEU A 59 12.97 5.10 -6.25
N ALA A 60 13.59 5.40 -7.38
CA ALA A 60 14.98 5.88 -7.37
C ALA A 60 15.13 7.23 -6.68
N ARG A 61 14.02 7.97 -6.55
CA ARG A 61 14.02 9.31 -5.96
C ARG A 61 13.19 9.39 -4.70
N ALA A 62 12.59 8.28 -4.30
CA ALA A 62 11.72 8.28 -3.15
C ALA A 62 12.52 8.57 -1.88
N VAL A 63 11.91 9.29 -0.97
CA VAL A 63 12.55 9.76 0.25
C VAL A 63 11.98 9.01 1.43
N GLU A 64 12.83 8.51 2.29
CA GLU A 64 12.37 7.83 3.49
C GLU A 64 11.64 8.81 4.41
N VAL A 65 10.43 8.44 4.83
CA VAL A 65 9.63 9.28 5.70
C VAL A 65 9.41 8.62 7.07
N GLY A 66 9.81 7.39 7.23
CA GLY A 66 9.72 6.74 8.53
C GLY A 66 9.94 5.25 8.45
N GLN A 67 10.00 4.64 9.61
CA GLN A 67 10.15 3.19 9.75
C GLN A 67 9.22 2.72 10.86
N SER A 68 8.80 1.48 10.77
CA SER A 68 7.96 0.90 11.80
C SER A 68 8.00 -0.62 11.69
N LEU A 69 7.68 -1.27 12.79
CA LEU A 69 7.46 -2.72 12.77
C LEU A 69 6.08 -3.05 12.23
N SER A 70 5.23 -2.05 12.05
CA SER A 70 3.86 -2.23 11.59
C SER A 70 3.73 -1.81 10.13
N TRP A 71 3.23 -2.73 9.31
CA TRP A 71 2.91 -2.46 7.92
C TRP A 71 1.93 -1.28 7.80
N ASP A 72 0.86 -1.32 8.61
CA ASP A 72 -0.17 -0.29 8.52
C ASP A 72 0.38 1.09 8.84
N ASP A 73 1.29 1.18 9.81
CA ASP A 73 1.91 2.45 10.15
C ASP A 73 2.68 3.00 8.96
N CYS A 74 3.42 2.16 8.26
CA CYS A 74 4.21 2.62 7.13
C CYS A 74 3.34 3.05 5.95
N VAL A 75 2.26 2.33 5.68
CA VAL A 75 1.32 2.75 4.65
C VAL A 75 0.74 4.11 5.02
N SER A 76 0.40 4.32 6.28
CA SER A 76 -0.13 5.60 6.75
C SER A 76 0.90 6.71 6.59
N MET A 77 2.16 6.43 6.87
CA MET A 77 3.23 7.43 6.70
C MET A 77 3.34 7.89 5.25
N VAL A 78 3.24 6.94 4.31
CA VAL A 78 3.29 7.28 2.89
C VAL A 78 2.10 8.16 2.51
N ARG A 79 0.91 7.77 2.97
CA ARG A 79 -0.30 8.53 2.67
C ARG A 79 -0.24 9.93 3.26
N GLU A 80 0.24 10.06 4.49
CA GLU A 80 0.35 11.35 5.15
C GLU A 80 1.35 12.25 4.41
N ALA A 81 2.48 11.69 4.02
CA ALA A 81 3.49 12.46 3.29
C ALA A 81 2.95 12.91 1.95
N HIS A 82 2.15 12.07 1.30
CA HIS A 82 1.61 12.38 -0.02
C HIS A 82 0.58 13.51 0.06
N ARG A 83 -0.11 13.64 1.18
CA ARG A 83 -1.14 14.67 1.33
C ARG A 83 -0.56 16.06 1.49
N ASP A 84 0.67 16.15 1.88
CA ASP A 84 1.35 17.43 2.01
C ASP A 84 1.93 17.87 0.67
#